data_752b1236f0ff3b4996cf808e74bd91bc
#
_entry.id   752b1236f0ff3b4996cf808e74bd91bc
#
_cell.length_a   1.000
_cell.length_b   1.000
_cell.length_c   1.000
_cell.angle_alpha   90.00
_cell.angle_beta   90.00
_cell.angle_gamma   90.00
#
_symmetry.space_group_name_H-M   'P 1'
#
loop_
_entity.id
_entity.type
_entity.pdbx_description
1 polymer ?
#
loop_
_entity_poly.entity_id
_entity_poly.type
_entity_poly.pdbx_seq_one_letter_code
_entity_poly.pdbx_strand_id
1 'polypeptide(L)'
;MKQFKIKKNYLLLKNWWETIDLTNYEKSYFNRDIISFNQKLFRLKEKKIRIGTYGKSGVGKSSVLNSLLEKDIFKTDIINGTTREIQAEEWKFKDQSLNNIELLDSPGFDFCDNKFPDKLCSSINHSDLILSLIHI
;
A
#
# COMPACT_ATOMS: atom_id res chain seq x y z
N MET A 1 -16.38 12.77 16.91
CA MET A 1 -15.44 12.04 17.80
C MET A 1 -14.30 11.31 17.08
N LYS A 2 -14.52 10.56 15.99
CA LYS A 2 -13.44 9.83 15.25
C LYS A 2 -12.37 10.76 14.62
N GLN A 3 -12.75 11.93 14.10
CA GLN A 3 -11.79 12.88 13.49
C GLN A 3 -10.76 13.43 14.48
N PHE A 4 -11.18 13.66 15.72
CA PHE A 4 -10.29 14.18 16.76
C PHE A 4 -9.20 13.18 17.15
N LYS A 5 -9.54 11.89 17.13
CA LYS A 5 -8.61 10.80 17.47
C LYS A 5 -7.49 10.64 16.42
N ILE A 6 -7.81 10.72 15.11
CA ILE A 6 -6.82 10.61 14.04
C ILE A 6 -5.85 11.78 14.06
N LYS A 7 -6.35 13.02 14.22
CA LYS A 7 -5.49 14.21 14.33
C LYS A 7 -4.54 14.12 15.55
N LYS A 8 -5.03 13.62 16.68
CA LYS A 8 -4.22 13.40 17.88
C LYS A 8 -3.11 12.38 17.64
N ASN A 9 -3.43 11.24 17.03
CA ASN A 9 -2.45 10.18 16.75
C ASN A 9 -1.37 10.64 15.76
N TYR A 10 -1.76 11.38 14.72
CA TYR A 10 -0.79 11.98 13.80
C TYR A 10 0.19 12.92 14.52
N LEU A 11 -0.32 13.81 15.36
CA LEU A 11 0.53 14.75 16.12
C LEU A 11 1.48 14.02 17.08
N LEU A 12 1.01 12.97 17.76
CA LEU A 12 1.84 12.16 18.64
C LEU A 12 2.97 11.46 17.88
N LEU A 13 2.65 10.83 16.74
CA LEU A 13 3.66 10.16 15.91
C LEU A 13 4.65 11.15 15.30
N LYS A 14 4.16 12.31 14.84
CA LYS A 14 5.01 13.37 14.29
C LYS A 14 5.98 13.89 15.35
N ASN A 15 5.47 14.25 16.53
CA ASN A 15 6.29 14.77 17.61
C ASN A 15 7.34 13.73 18.04
N TRP A 16 6.94 12.47 18.20
CA TRP A 16 7.87 11.39 18.51
C TRP A 16 8.96 11.27 17.43
N TRP A 17 8.60 11.29 16.16
CA TRP A 17 9.55 11.21 15.05
C TRP A 17 10.55 12.37 15.05
N GLU A 18 10.09 13.58 15.35
CA GLU A 18 10.95 14.78 15.45
C GLU A 18 11.90 14.76 16.66
N THR A 19 11.62 13.91 17.68
CA THR A 19 12.55 13.75 18.83
C THR A 19 13.68 12.77 18.53
N ILE A 20 13.62 12.00 17.46
CA ILE A 20 14.66 11.05 17.09
C ILE A 20 15.81 11.80 16.42
N ASP A 21 16.95 11.88 17.10
CA ASP A 21 18.17 12.46 16.54
C ASP A 21 19.04 11.35 15.95
N LEU A 22 18.99 11.23 14.63
CA LEU A 22 19.80 10.26 13.88
C LEU A 22 21.09 10.92 13.42
N THR A 23 22.20 10.23 13.64
CA THR A 23 23.50 10.62 13.07
C THR A 23 23.48 10.54 11.53
N ASN A 24 24.44 11.18 10.87
CA ASN A 24 24.55 11.11 9.41
C ASN A 24 24.77 9.68 8.90
N TYR A 25 25.45 8.85 9.66
CA TYR A 25 25.65 7.44 9.34
C TYR A 25 24.33 6.67 9.39
N GLU A 26 23.56 6.79 10.46
CA GLU A 26 22.25 6.16 10.61
C GLU A 26 21.26 6.64 9.54
N LYS A 27 21.24 7.94 9.24
CA LYS A 27 20.42 8.49 8.13
C LYS A 27 20.76 7.85 6.78
N SER A 28 22.05 7.62 6.51
CA SER A 28 22.47 6.97 5.25
C SER A 28 22.01 5.52 5.18
N TYR A 29 22.04 4.82 6.30
CA TYR A 29 21.65 3.41 6.40
C TYR A 29 20.13 3.24 6.30
N PHE A 30 19.35 4.08 6.99
CA PHE A 30 17.89 4.01 7.04
C PHE A 30 17.18 4.92 6.02
N ASN A 31 17.87 5.42 5.02
CA ASN A 31 17.31 6.43 4.09
C ASN A 31 15.96 6.00 3.46
N ARG A 32 15.85 4.74 3.01
CA ARG A 32 14.61 4.21 2.42
C ARG A 32 13.47 4.15 3.43
N ASP A 33 13.78 3.73 4.66
CA ASP A 33 12.79 3.60 5.74
C ASP A 33 12.30 4.97 6.21
N ILE A 34 13.20 5.95 6.30
CA ILE A 34 12.87 7.34 6.63
C ILE A 34 11.91 7.92 5.58
N ILE A 35 12.20 7.73 4.29
CA ILE A 35 11.33 8.20 3.20
C ILE A 35 9.96 7.52 3.29
N SER A 36 9.93 6.19 3.45
CA SER A 36 8.69 5.42 3.58
C SER A 36 7.86 5.87 4.78
N PHE A 37 8.50 6.08 5.93
CA PHE A 37 7.83 6.54 7.14
C PHE A 37 7.23 7.95 6.96
N ASN A 38 7.97 8.89 6.38
CA ASN A 38 7.49 10.24 6.11
C ASN A 38 6.30 10.24 5.14
N GLN A 39 6.30 9.38 4.13
CA GLN A 39 5.16 9.19 3.23
C GLN A 39 3.93 8.65 3.96
N LYS A 40 4.11 7.68 4.89
CA LYS A 40 3.03 7.16 5.72
C LYS A 40 2.47 8.22 6.66
N LEU A 41 3.33 9.03 7.29
CA LEU A 41 2.90 10.17 8.10
C LEU A 41 2.08 11.18 7.29
N PHE A 42 2.53 11.50 6.07
CA PHE A 42 1.80 12.39 5.18
C PHE A 42 0.40 11.84 4.83
N ARG A 43 0.31 10.55 4.46
CA ARG A 43 -0.99 9.92 4.19
C ARG A 43 -1.91 9.93 5.40
N LEU A 44 -1.37 9.67 6.59
CA LEU A 44 -2.14 9.74 7.83
C LEU A 44 -2.70 11.15 8.09
N LYS A 45 -1.92 12.19 7.80
CA LYS A 45 -2.37 13.59 7.86
C LYS A 45 -3.52 13.85 6.90
N GLU A 46 -3.39 13.39 5.66
CA GLU A 46 -4.41 13.54 4.61
C GLU A 46 -5.57 12.54 4.75
N LYS A 47 -5.55 11.67 5.79
CA LYS A 47 -6.52 10.59 6.02
C LYS A 47 -6.64 9.62 4.83
N LYS A 48 -5.57 9.44 4.09
CA LYS A 48 -5.46 8.48 3.00
C LYS A 48 -5.03 7.12 3.54
N ILE A 49 -5.66 6.08 3.06
CA ILE A 49 -5.31 4.67 3.38
C ILE A 49 -5.05 3.96 2.06
N ARG A 50 -3.93 3.28 1.96
CA ARG A 50 -3.57 2.43 0.83
C ARG A 50 -3.74 0.97 1.19
N ILE A 51 -4.52 0.25 0.40
CA ILE A 51 -4.72 -1.19 0.51
C ILE A 51 -4.06 -1.85 -0.69
N GLY A 52 -2.96 -2.55 -0.46
CA GLY A 52 -2.25 -3.29 -1.50
C GLY A 52 -2.68 -4.75 -1.55
N THR A 53 -2.65 -5.37 -2.73
CA THR A 53 -2.85 -6.80 -2.89
C THR A 53 -1.53 -7.55 -2.84
N TYR A 54 -1.57 -8.79 -2.33
CA TYR A 54 -0.44 -9.70 -2.30
C TYR A 54 -0.91 -11.11 -2.67
N GLY A 55 -0.15 -11.81 -3.49
CA GLY A 55 -0.48 -13.19 -3.85
C GLY A 55 0.16 -13.61 -5.17
N LYS A 56 0.06 -14.90 -5.46
CA LYS A 56 0.62 -15.53 -6.65
C LYS A 56 0.02 -14.93 -7.93
N SER A 57 0.75 -15.02 -9.05
CA SER A 57 0.21 -14.68 -10.38
C SER A 57 -1.04 -15.52 -10.66
N GLY A 58 -2.06 -14.90 -11.27
CA GLY A 58 -3.31 -15.58 -11.62
C GLY A 58 -4.28 -15.90 -10.47
N VAL A 59 -3.97 -15.54 -9.21
CA VAL A 59 -4.83 -15.82 -8.05
C VAL A 59 -6.07 -14.91 -7.96
N GLY A 60 -6.22 -13.96 -8.88
CA GLY A 60 -7.41 -13.10 -8.96
C GLY A 60 -7.27 -11.76 -8.22
N LYS A 61 -6.05 -11.25 -7.93
CA LYS A 61 -5.84 -9.97 -7.25
C LYS A 61 -6.56 -8.81 -7.94
N SER A 62 -6.28 -8.60 -9.21
CA SER A 62 -6.91 -7.54 -10.04
C SER A 62 -8.43 -7.73 -10.14
N SER A 63 -8.90 -8.98 -10.22
CA SER A 63 -10.35 -9.29 -10.27
C SER A 63 -11.06 -8.90 -8.99
N VAL A 64 -10.44 -9.17 -7.82
CA VAL A 64 -11.01 -8.77 -6.52
C VAL A 64 -11.06 -7.24 -6.42
N LEU A 65 -10.00 -6.55 -6.83
CA LEU A 65 -9.98 -5.08 -6.81
C LEU A 65 -11.02 -4.47 -7.76
N ASN A 66 -11.19 -5.02 -8.97
CA ASN A 66 -12.22 -4.59 -9.90
C ASN A 66 -13.62 -4.81 -9.32
N SER A 67 -13.85 -5.93 -8.65
CA SER A 67 -15.12 -6.18 -7.96
C SER A 67 -15.41 -5.18 -6.83
N LEU A 68 -14.39 -4.77 -6.06
CA LEU A 68 -14.52 -3.75 -5.03
C LEU A 68 -14.83 -2.37 -5.63
N LEU A 69 -14.23 -2.05 -6.77
CA LEU A 69 -14.45 -0.79 -7.49
C LEU A 69 -15.77 -0.77 -8.26
N GLU A 70 -16.41 -1.93 -8.46
CA GLU A 70 -17.55 -2.11 -9.38
C GLU A 70 -17.21 -1.64 -10.82
N LYS A 71 -15.95 -1.79 -11.24
CA LYS A 71 -15.40 -1.34 -12.52
C LYS A 71 -14.22 -2.20 -12.96
N ASP A 72 -14.09 -2.42 -14.26
CA ASP A 72 -12.94 -3.11 -14.86
C ASP A 72 -11.81 -2.13 -15.19
N ILE A 73 -11.06 -1.71 -14.18
CA ILE A 73 -9.95 -0.76 -14.31
C ILE A 73 -8.62 -1.50 -14.41
N PHE A 74 -8.40 -2.48 -13.52
CA PHE A 74 -7.18 -3.26 -13.49
C PHE A 74 -7.24 -4.39 -14.53
N LYS A 75 -6.22 -4.49 -15.37
CA LYS A 75 -6.16 -5.53 -16.41
C LYS A 75 -6.06 -6.92 -15.78
N THR A 76 -7.01 -7.77 -16.10
CA THR A 76 -7.06 -9.16 -15.66
C THR A 76 -6.76 -10.07 -16.84
N ASP A 77 -5.55 -10.60 -16.93
CA ASP A 77 -5.23 -11.64 -17.93
C ASP A 77 -4.91 -12.96 -17.23
N ILE A 78 -5.62 -14.00 -17.64
CA ILE A 78 -5.55 -15.33 -17.04
C ILE A 78 -4.23 -16.05 -17.40
N ILE A 79 -3.55 -15.64 -18.47
CA ILE A 79 -2.50 -16.48 -19.10
C ILE A 79 -1.07 -16.00 -18.83
N ASN A 80 -0.81 -14.73 -18.47
CA ASN A 80 0.55 -14.19 -18.45
C ASN A 80 0.90 -13.18 -17.34
N GLY A 81 0.32 -13.22 -16.16
CA GLY A 81 0.76 -12.36 -15.05
C GLY A 81 0.97 -10.90 -15.51
N THR A 82 -0.08 -10.27 -16.04
CA THR A 82 0.01 -9.03 -16.83
C THR A 82 0.30 -7.76 -16.05
N THR A 83 0.09 -7.78 -14.74
CA THR A 83 0.42 -6.64 -13.90
C THR A 83 1.93 -6.55 -13.74
N ARG A 84 2.60 -5.80 -14.60
CA ARG A 84 4.05 -5.58 -14.55
C ARG A 84 4.45 -4.41 -13.66
N GLU A 85 3.50 -3.53 -13.36
CA GLU A 85 3.70 -2.30 -12.59
C GLU A 85 2.60 -2.15 -11.56
N ILE A 86 2.91 -1.45 -10.47
CA ILE A 86 1.91 -1.12 -9.44
C ILE A 86 0.93 -0.12 -10.04
N GLN A 87 -0.35 -0.47 -10.02
CA GLN A 87 -1.43 0.43 -10.43
C GLN A 87 -2.20 0.86 -9.18
N ALA A 88 -2.62 2.11 -9.15
CA ALA A 88 -3.34 2.70 -8.01
C ALA A 88 -4.64 3.32 -8.49
N GLU A 89 -5.74 3.07 -7.76
CA GLU A 89 -7.04 3.66 -8.07
C GLU A 89 -7.78 4.04 -6.78
N GLU A 90 -8.48 5.16 -6.80
CA GLU A 90 -9.27 5.62 -5.67
C GLU A 90 -10.56 4.81 -5.52
N TRP A 91 -10.77 4.25 -4.33
CA TRP A 91 -12.00 3.58 -3.97
C TRP A 91 -12.94 4.52 -3.23
N LYS A 92 -14.00 4.95 -3.91
CA LYS A 92 -15.04 5.82 -3.33
C LYS A 92 -16.06 4.97 -2.60
N PHE A 93 -15.96 4.94 -1.29
CA PHE A 93 -16.94 4.28 -0.45
C PHE A 93 -18.18 5.17 -0.25
N LYS A 94 -19.38 4.56 -0.16
CA LYS A 94 -20.65 5.31 0.04
C LYS A 94 -20.68 6.09 1.36
N ASP A 95 -19.91 5.65 2.35
CA ASP A 95 -19.77 6.35 3.62
C ASP A 95 -18.66 7.41 3.52
N GLN A 96 -19.06 8.68 3.48
CA GLN A 96 -18.16 9.85 3.38
C GLN A 96 -17.12 9.97 4.50
N SER A 97 -17.19 9.14 5.56
CA SER A 97 -16.20 9.14 6.64
C SER A 97 -14.85 8.52 6.26
N LEU A 98 -14.78 7.76 5.15
CA LEU A 98 -13.60 7.03 4.66
C LEU A 98 -13.20 7.47 3.23
N ASN A 99 -13.25 8.76 2.96
CA ASN A 99 -13.20 9.34 1.61
C ASN A 99 -11.89 9.19 0.82
N ASN A 100 -10.85 8.55 1.36
CA ASN A 100 -9.55 8.49 0.71
C ASN A 100 -8.91 7.11 0.83
N ILE A 101 -9.60 6.07 0.35
CA ILE A 101 -9.01 4.74 0.22
C ILE A 101 -8.47 4.62 -1.21
N GLU A 102 -7.22 4.23 -1.33
CA GLU A 102 -6.54 3.94 -2.58
C GLU A 102 -6.24 2.44 -2.63
N LEU A 103 -6.71 1.77 -3.68
CA LEU A 103 -6.43 0.36 -3.94
C LEU A 103 -5.19 0.25 -4.82
N LEU A 104 -4.24 -0.59 -4.42
CA LEU A 104 -3.01 -0.84 -5.16
C LEU A 104 -3.04 -2.28 -5.71
N ASP A 105 -3.05 -2.41 -7.03
CA ASP A 105 -2.80 -3.70 -7.66
C ASP A 105 -1.30 -3.94 -7.80
N SER A 106 -0.85 -5.10 -7.35
CA SER A 106 0.56 -5.48 -7.37
C SER A 106 0.83 -6.62 -8.36
N PRO A 107 2.04 -6.65 -8.94
CA PRO A 107 2.50 -7.83 -9.66
C PRO A 107 2.37 -9.09 -8.81
N GLY A 108 1.96 -10.19 -9.43
CA GLY A 108 1.99 -11.49 -8.78
C GLY A 108 3.42 -11.98 -8.57
N PHE A 109 3.63 -12.83 -7.58
CA PHE A 109 4.89 -13.55 -7.41
C PHE A 109 4.73 -15.01 -7.83
N ASP A 110 5.74 -15.54 -8.49
CA ASP A 110 5.85 -16.95 -8.80
C ASP A 110 7.01 -17.55 -8.02
N PHE A 111 6.76 -18.70 -7.38
CA PHE A 111 7.76 -19.36 -6.54
C PHE A 111 9.00 -19.86 -7.29
N CYS A 112 8.98 -19.79 -8.64
CA CYS A 112 10.10 -20.23 -9.48
C CYS A 112 11.27 -19.25 -9.50
N ASP A 113 11.04 -17.97 -9.17
CA ASP A 113 12.09 -16.99 -9.05
C ASP A 113 12.49 -16.85 -7.58
N ASN A 114 13.65 -17.41 -7.22
CA ASN A 114 14.24 -17.31 -5.87
C ASN A 114 14.56 -15.86 -5.43
N LYS A 115 14.11 -14.87 -6.16
CA LYS A 115 14.23 -13.44 -5.82
C LYS A 115 12.84 -12.87 -5.61
N PHE A 116 12.58 -12.39 -4.40
CA PHE A 116 11.43 -11.50 -4.18
C PHE A 116 11.54 -10.34 -5.19
N PRO A 117 10.56 -10.16 -6.09
CA PRO A 117 10.64 -9.05 -7.04
C PRO A 117 10.69 -7.72 -6.29
N ASP A 118 11.67 -6.88 -6.59
CA ASP A 118 11.81 -5.55 -5.97
C ASP A 118 10.52 -4.73 -6.04
N LYS A 119 9.74 -4.93 -7.11
CA LYS A 119 8.43 -4.29 -7.30
C LYS A 119 7.37 -4.75 -6.29
N LEU A 120 7.42 -6.02 -5.87
CA LEU A 120 6.50 -6.54 -4.85
C LEU A 120 6.85 -5.96 -3.48
N CYS A 121 8.12 -5.92 -3.12
CA CYS A 121 8.60 -5.26 -1.90
C CYS A 121 8.20 -3.78 -1.91
N SER A 122 8.32 -3.12 -3.05
CA SER A 122 7.90 -1.73 -3.22
C SER A 122 6.40 -1.56 -2.98
N SER A 123 5.53 -2.43 -3.54
CA SER A 123 4.08 -2.34 -3.33
C SER A 123 3.69 -2.53 -1.86
N ILE A 124 4.31 -3.51 -1.17
CA ILE A 124 4.11 -3.74 0.25
C ILE A 124 4.50 -2.52 1.07
N ASN A 125 5.68 -1.94 0.79
CA ASN A 125 6.17 -0.76 1.51
C ASN A 125 5.31 0.48 1.28
N HIS A 126 4.63 0.59 0.13
CA HIS A 126 3.71 1.69 -0.18
C HIS A 126 2.29 1.47 0.34
N SER A 127 1.97 0.29 0.86
CA SER A 127 0.66 -0.04 1.43
C SER A 127 0.61 0.23 2.93
N ASP A 128 -0.57 0.57 3.43
CA ASP A 128 -0.86 0.70 4.86
C ASP A 128 -1.56 -0.58 5.36
N LEU A 129 -2.29 -1.27 4.47
CA LEU A 129 -2.90 -2.58 4.67
C LEU A 129 -2.59 -3.49 3.49
N ILE A 130 -2.50 -4.78 3.73
CA ILE A 130 -2.25 -5.78 2.69
C ILE A 130 -3.39 -6.78 2.67
N LEU A 131 -4.01 -6.94 1.50
CA LEU A 131 -4.96 -7.99 1.21
C LEU A 131 -4.21 -9.17 0.57
N SER A 132 -4.00 -10.23 1.35
CA SER A 132 -3.33 -11.44 0.86
C SER A 132 -4.34 -12.41 0.25
N LEU A 133 -4.14 -12.78 -1.01
CA LEU A 133 -4.94 -13.77 -1.70
C LEU A 133 -4.15 -15.07 -1.81
N ILE A 134 -4.72 -16.14 -1.22
CA ILE A 134 -4.13 -17.46 -1.19
C ILE A 134 -5.11 -18.40 -1.89
N HIS A 135 -4.60 -19.20 -2.83
CA HIS A 135 -5.38 -20.30 -3.39
C HIS A 135 -5.25 -21.50 -2.44
N ILE A 136 -6.38 -21.95 -1.92
CA ILE A 136 -6.49 -23.18 -1.13
C ILE A 136 -6.74 -24.36 -2.08
#